data_e42c47ab7e381f970acd8423d7674617
#
_entry.id   e42c47ab7e381f970acd8423d7674617
#
_cell.length_a   1.000
_cell.length_b   1.000
_cell.length_c   1.000
_cell.angle_alpha   90.00
_cell.angle_beta   90.00
_cell.angle_gamma   90.00
#
_symmetry.space_group_name_H-M   'P 1'
#
loop_
_entity.id
_entity.type
_entity.pdbx_description
1 polymer ?
#
loop_
_entity_poly.entity_id
_entity_poly.type
_entity_poly.pdbx_seq_one_letter_code
_entity_poly.pdbx_strand_id
1 'polypeptide(L)'
;MKVKTVYQNSLAILVVSFQAVFFANAQSQTGAPAGETTSATVENSVVKIFSTMRYPDSYKPWTKQAPTEVSGSGVVIKGKRILTNAHVVLYASQVQVQANQSGNVLSATVEAIAPGIDLAVLKLDDDAFFNSHPPLEWETTPPRIQDPVMVYGYPLGGANLSITKGIVSRVEFASYNYPAAGLRVQIDAAINPGNSGGPAVVDDKMIGIAFSRLTGGTQNIGYIIPCEEIDLFLKDMADGHYDGKPAMFDECQVLGNPTLHSFLQLDGSVKGIIVSQPEGAEPDYPLKKWDVITQIGDTPVDDQGMVNLDNGLRVFFKYLLQKIATNGVAPLTVMRAGKEIQIELPLPKNHPKLIPDLNGSYPSYFVYGPLVFSSATGQFMDGLIAGTLGGTRMTMLGVTGQSTDNHDGQQT
;
A
#
# COMPACT_ATOMS: atom_id res chain seq x y z
N MET A 1 20.45 68.56 -1.79
CA MET A 1 19.25 69.37 -1.57
C MET A 1 18.33 68.55 -0.65
N LYS A 2 18.11 69.04 0.59
CA LYS A 2 17.37 68.38 1.68
C LYS A 2 15.90 68.60 1.48
N VAL A 3 15.02 67.61 1.71
CA VAL A 3 13.69 67.82 2.25
C VAL A 3 13.38 66.72 3.25
N LYS A 4 13.22 67.14 4.51
CA LYS A 4 12.66 66.39 5.63
C LYS A 4 11.14 66.56 5.55
N THR A 5 10.39 65.50 5.80
CA THR A 5 8.99 65.61 6.16
C THR A 5 8.74 64.83 7.44
N VAL A 6 8.26 65.56 8.43
CA VAL A 6 7.80 65.16 9.76
C VAL A 6 6.40 64.72 9.67
N TYR A 7 6.00 63.59 10.29
CA TYR A 7 4.60 63.31 10.58
C TYR A 7 4.38 63.15 12.08
N GLN A 8 3.45 63.98 12.56
CA GLN A 8 3.00 64.06 13.94
C GLN A 8 2.05 62.92 14.30
N ASN A 9 2.21 62.47 15.52
CA ASN A 9 1.31 61.55 16.24
C ASN A 9 -0.03 62.25 16.58
N SER A 10 -1.13 61.59 16.36
CA SER A 10 -2.41 61.89 16.96
C SER A 10 -2.96 60.67 17.70
N LEU A 11 -2.97 60.81 19.01
CA LEU A 11 -3.52 59.83 19.99
C LEU A 11 -5.01 60.08 20.13
N ALA A 12 -5.84 59.13 19.72
CA ALA A 12 -7.29 59.19 19.99
C ALA A 12 -7.59 58.21 21.13
N ILE A 13 -8.04 58.76 22.26
CA ILE A 13 -8.52 58.02 23.42
C ILE A 13 -10.01 57.75 23.21
N LEU A 14 -10.36 56.43 23.14
CA LEU A 14 -11.76 55.98 23.10
C LEU A 14 -12.19 55.56 24.50
N VAL A 15 -13.10 56.30 25.09
CA VAL A 15 -13.76 55.96 26.37
C VAL A 15 -14.92 55.04 26.09
N VAL A 16 -14.88 53.81 26.57
CA VAL A 16 -16.00 52.85 26.48
C VAL A 16 -16.72 52.80 27.85
N SER A 17 -17.91 53.28 27.90
CA SER A 17 -18.81 53.20 29.04
C SER A 17 -19.39 51.79 29.20
N PHE A 18 -19.23 51.20 30.37
CA PHE A 18 -19.83 49.93 30.79
C PHE A 18 -21.31 50.14 31.15
N GLN A 19 -22.21 49.50 30.40
CA GLN A 19 -23.59 49.26 30.82
C GLN A 19 -23.75 47.81 31.26
N ALA A 20 -24.05 47.58 32.52
CA ALA A 20 -24.38 46.27 33.06
C ALA A 20 -25.82 45.90 32.66
N VAL A 21 -25.95 44.82 31.92
CA VAL A 21 -27.24 44.18 31.63
C VAL A 21 -27.38 42.92 32.44
N PHE A 22 -28.37 42.89 33.33
CA PHE A 22 -28.79 41.70 34.04
C PHE A 22 -29.44 40.71 33.09
N PHE A 23 -28.86 39.50 32.96
CA PHE A 23 -29.51 38.38 32.31
C PHE A 23 -30.12 37.44 33.35
N ALA A 24 -31.40 37.17 33.17
CA ALA A 24 -32.16 36.18 33.90
C ALA A 24 -31.73 34.77 33.51
N ASN A 25 -31.60 33.91 34.52
CA ASN A 25 -31.34 32.47 34.40
C ASN A 25 -32.46 31.78 33.60
N ALA A 26 -32.14 31.30 32.40
CA ALA A 26 -32.89 30.24 31.71
C ALA A 26 -32.04 28.95 31.84
N GLN A 27 -32.49 28.01 32.64
CA GLN A 27 -31.95 26.66 32.63
C GLN A 27 -32.29 25.99 31.30
N SER A 28 -31.34 25.92 30.36
CA SER A 28 -31.40 25.02 29.24
C SER A 28 -30.71 23.73 29.57
N GLN A 29 -31.46 22.64 29.56
CA GLN A 29 -30.91 21.28 29.57
C GLN A 29 -30.00 21.15 28.36
N THR A 30 -28.69 21.11 28.61
CA THR A 30 -27.70 20.72 27.61
C THR A 30 -27.72 19.22 27.52
N GLY A 31 -28.35 18.68 26.45
CA GLY A 31 -28.04 17.34 25.98
C GLY A 31 -26.56 17.30 25.60
N ALA A 32 -25.81 16.39 26.17
CA ALA A 32 -24.42 16.15 25.83
C ALA A 32 -24.30 15.79 24.33
N PRO A 33 -23.34 16.35 23.59
CA PRO A 33 -23.10 15.92 22.22
C PRO A 33 -22.55 14.49 22.25
N ALA A 34 -23.27 13.58 21.61
CA ALA A 34 -22.88 12.17 21.44
C ALA A 34 -21.76 12.03 20.38
N GLY A 35 -20.63 12.73 20.55
CA GLY A 35 -19.55 12.75 19.57
C GLY A 35 -18.14 12.70 20.13
N GLU A 36 -17.96 12.84 21.44
CA GLU A 36 -16.59 12.96 22.00
C GLU A 36 -15.95 11.65 22.45
N THR A 37 -16.69 10.54 22.54
CA THR A 37 -16.14 9.26 23.03
C THR A 37 -15.43 8.43 21.96
N THR A 38 -15.71 8.62 20.70
CA THR A 38 -15.19 7.80 19.59
C THR A 38 -13.78 8.20 19.13
N SER A 39 -13.47 9.50 19.08
CA SER A 39 -12.13 9.98 18.70
C SER A 39 -11.05 9.53 19.67
N ALA A 40 -11.30 9.59 20.97
CA ALA A 40 -10.37 9.14 22.00
C ALA A 40 -10.04 7.64 21.90
N THR A 41 -10.96 6.82 21.37
CA THR A 41 -10.73 5.38 21.18
C THR A 41 -9.77 5.13 20.03
N VAL A 42 -9.91 5.80 18.89
CA VAL A 42 -9.00 5.67 17.74
C VAL A 42 -7.59 6.13 18.12
N GLU A 43 -7.47 7.31 18.74
CA GLU A 43 -6.18 7.88 19.14
C GLU A 43 -5.39 6.96 20.10
N ASN A 44 -6.08 6.26 21.00
CA ASN A 44 -5.46 5.32 21.93
C ASN A 44 -4.95 4.03 21.24
N SER A 45 -5.47 3.70 20.08
CA SER A 45 -5.03 2.54 19.29
C SER A 45 -3.86 2.87 18.36
N VAL A 46 -3.47 4.16 18.22
CA VAL A 46 -2.40 4.58 17.31
C VAL A 46 -1.10 4.77 18.07
N VAL A 47 -0.03 4.19 17.53
CA VAL A 47 1.30 4.24 18.13
C VAL A 47 2.30 4.83 17.18
N LYS A 48 3.35 5.44 17.75
CA LYS A 48 4.55 5.84 17.03
C LYS A 48 5.57 4.72 17.02
N ILE A 49 6.22 4.49 15.91
CA ILE A 49 7.25 3.48 15.73
C ILE A 49 8.57 4.17 15.43
N PHE A 50 9.64 3.72 16.10
CA PHE A 50 11.03 4.10 15.84
C PHE A 50 11.79 2.86 15.42
N SER A 51 12.53 2.97 14.34
CA SER A 51 13.32 1.87 13.79
C SER A 51 14.74 2.34 13.51
N THR A 52 15.72 1.61 14.05
CA THR A 52 17.13 1.79 13.69
C THR A 52 17.45 0.84 12.54
N MET A 53 17.51 1.37 11.34
CA MET A 53 17.71 0.60 10.11
C MET A 53 19.19 0.32 9.86
N ARG A 54 19.48 -0.88 9.33
CA ARG A 54 20.81 -1.31 8.90
C ARG A 54 20.70 -1.90 7.49
N TYR A 55 20.57 -1.04 6.50
CA TYR A 55 20.47 -1.47 5.10
C TYR A 55 21.71 -2.20 4.62
N PRO A 56 21.60 -3.17 3.69
CA PRO A 56 22.75 -3.76 3.02
C PRO A 56 23.50 -2.69 2.23
N ASP A 57 24.84 -2.82 2.16
CA ASP A 57 25.64 -2.04 1.24
C ASP A 57 25.71 -2.77 -0.10
N SER A 58 25.10 -2.19 -1.14
CA SER A 58 24.97 -2.81 -2.46
C SER A 58 26.33 -3.02 -3.15
N TYR A 59 27.38 -2.27 -2.77
CA TYR A 59 28.73 -2.38 -3.36
C TYR A 59 29.70 -3.18 -2.50
N LYS A 60 29.36 -3.36 -1.23
CA LYS A 60 30.16 -4.12 -0.26
C LYS A 60 29.27 -5.12 0.45
N PRO A 61 28.92 -6.25 -0.19
CA PRO A 61 27.93 -7.19 0.32
C PRO A 61 28.25 -7.75 1.70
N TRP A 62 29.51 -7.64 2.14
CA TRP A 62 29.97 -8.03 3.48
C TRP A 62 29.75 -6.98 4.55
N THR A 63 29.22 -5.80 4.22
CA THR A 63 29.00 -4.70 5.17
C THR A 63 27.53 -4.27 5.18
N LYS A 64 27.15 -3.61 6.27
CA LYS A 64 25.88 -2.92 6.41
C LYS A 64 26.15 -1.42 6.37
N GLN A 65 25.23 -0.65 5.82
CA GLN A 65 25.28 0.81 5.87
C GLN A 65 25.29 1.30 7.33
N ALA A 66 25.69 2.55 7.56
CA ALA A 66 25.59 3.19 8.86
C ALA A 66 24.11 3.12 9.37
N PRO A 67 23.90 3.01 10.69
CA PRO A 67 22.56 3.05 11.25
C PRO A 67 21.84 4.33 10.85
N THR A 68 20.57 4.19 10.44
CA THR A 68 19.70 5.32 10.10
C THR A 68 18.41 5.18 10.89
N GLU A 69 17.99 6.27 11.54
CA GLU A 69 16.73 6.32 12.27
C GLU A 69 15.59 6.61 11.31
N VAL A 70 14.54 5.80 11.39
CA VAL A 70 13.28 5.96 10.66
C VAL A 70 12.16 5.98 11.68
N SER A 71 11.17 6.84 11.46
CA SER A 71 9.95 6.85 12.26
C SER A 71 8.74 6.59 11.37
N GLY A 72 7.77 5.88 11.93
CA GLY A 72 6.50 5.56 11.31
C GLY A 72 5.38 5.55 12.33
N SER A 73 4.23 5.10 11.90
CA SER A 73 3.05 4.89 12.71
C SER A 73 2.66 3.42 12.72
N GLY A 74 1.85 3.04 13.68
CA GLY A 74 1.24 1.72 13.74
C GLY A 74 -0.12 1.80 14.41
N VAL A 75 -0.88 0.73 14.29
CA VAL A 75 -2.19 0.60 14.91
C VAL A 75 -2.28 -0.71 15.68
N VAL A 76 -2.84 -0.64 16.88
CA VAL A 76 -3.11 -1.84 17.71
C VAL A 76 -4.22 -2.64 17.07
N ILE A 77 -3.99 -3.93 16.87
CA ILE A 77 -4.93 -4.89 16.28
C ILE A 77 -5.22 -6.04 17.25
N LYS A 78 -6.25 -6.83 16.94
CA LYS A 78 -6.63 -8.01 17.75
C LYS A 78 -5.44 -8.97 17.92
N GLY A 79 -5.37 -9.63 19.06
CA GLY A 79 -4.32 -10.57 19.39
C GLY A 79 -3.07 -9.93 20.01
N LYS A 80 -3.19 -8.73 20.62
CA LYS A 80 -2.08 -8.01 21.26
C LYS A 80 -0.91 -7.77 20.32
N ARG A 81 -1.20 -7.26 19.14
CA ARG A 81 -0.26 -7.01 18.06
C ARG A 81 -0.39 -5.58 17.56
N ILE A 82 0.63 -5.11 16.88
CA ILE A 82 0.64 -3.80 16.23
C ILE A 82 0.89 -4.01 14.75
N LEU A 83 0.00 -3.49 13.91
CA LEU A 83 0.14 -3.49 12.46
C LEU A 83 0.86 -2.23 12.01
N THR A 84 1.76 -2.36 11.05
CA THR A 84 2.49 -1.27 10.39
C THR A 84 2.90 -1.64 8.97
N ASN A 85 3.62 -0.76 8.29
CA ASN A 85 4.20 -1.09 6.99
C ASN A 85 5.54 -1.83 7.10
N ALA A 86 5.82 -2.69 6.14
CA ALA A 86 7.10 -3.41 6.07
C ALA A 86 8.28 -2.44 5.93
N HIS A 87 8.18 -1.40 5.09
CA HIS A 87 9.26 -0.43 4.90
C HIS A 87 9.64 0.35 6.17
N VAL A 88 8.77 0.39 7.19
CA VAL A 88 9.06 1.02 8.48
C VAL A 88 10.01 0.16 9.33
N VAL A 89 10.02 -1.16 9.13
CA VAL A 89 10.76 -2.11 9.98
C VAL A 89 11.68 -3.07 9.23
N LEU A 90 11.61 -3.10 7.89
CA LEU A 90 12.46 -3.93 7.07
C LEU A 90 13.93 -3.51 7.24
N TYR A 91 14.82 -4.43 7.56
CA TYR A 91 16.22 -4.17 7.94
C TYR A 91 16.42 -3.45 9.29
N ALA A 92 15.40 -3.32 10.12
CA ALA A 92 15.57 -2.76 11.46
C ALA A 92 16.42 -3.68 12.33
N SER A 93 17.44 -3.12 12.96
CA SER A 93 18.22 -3.78 14.02
C SER A 93 17.58 -3.58 15.39
N GLN A 94 16.74 -2.57 15.52
CA GLN A 94 15.95 -2.27 16.71
C GLN A 94 14.64 -1.62 16.29
N VAL A 95 13.54 -2.05 16.90
CA VAL A 95 12.22 -1.46 16.76
C VAL A 95 11.69 -1.10 18.14
N GLN A 96 11.14 0.10 18.26
CA GLN A 96 10.56 0.61 19.49
C GLN A 96 9.20 1.24 19.22
N VAL A 97 8.32 1.17 20.19
CA VAL A 97 6.94 1.68 20.11
C VAL A 97 6.68 2.64 21.24
N GLN A 98 6.01 3.74 20.94
CA GLN A 98 5.56 4.75 21.89
C GLN A 98 4.07 5.01 21.69
N ALA A 99 3.30 4.92 22.77
CA ALA A 99 1.88 5.29 22.75
C ALA A 99 1.67 6.80 22.65
N ASN A 100 0.48 7.20 22.22
CA ASN A 100 0.08 8.60 22.21
C ASN A 100 0.19 9.21 23.61
N GLN A 101 0.76 10.42 23.69
CA GLN A 101 0.96 11.18 24.95
C GLN A 101 1.75 10.43 26.03
N SER A 102 2.46 9.37 25.72
CA SER A 102 3.31 8.61 26.64
C SER A 102 4.77 9.03 26.50
N GLY A 103 5.48 9.15 27.61
CA GLY A 103 6.93 9.27 27.63
C GLY A 103 7.66 7.92 27.52
N ASN A 104 6.95 6.81 27.71
CA ASN A 104 7.53 5.48 27.74
C ASN A 104 7.70 4.92 26.33
N VAL A 105 8.86 4.35 26.06
CA VAL A 105 9.21 3.68 24.80
C VAL A 105 9.42 2.21 25.10
N LEU A 106 8.72 1.33 24.41
CA LEU A 106 8.76 -0.12 24.61
C LEU A 106 9.49 -0.78 23.44
N SER A 107 10.26 -1.82 23.73
CA SER A 107 10.88 -2.66 22.69
C SER A 107 9.81 -3.50 21.99
N ALA A 108 9.97 -3.65 20.66
CA ALA A 108 9.11 -4.47 19.84
C ALA A 108 9.95 -5.42 18.96
N THR A 109 9.36 -6.56 18.65
CA THR A 109 9.92 -7.54 17.69
C THR A 109 9.00 -7.66 16.49
N VAL A 110 9.59 -7.85 15.31
CA VAL A 110 8.83 -8.13 14.08
C VAL A 110 8.37 -9.59 14.15
N GLU A 111 7.07 -9.81 14.27
CA GLU A 111 6.45 -11.14 14.29
C GLU A 111 6.24 -11.66 12.87
N ALA A 112 5.80 -10.78 11.98
CA ALA A 112 5.48 -11.11 10.60
C ALA A 112 5.82 -9.93 9.68
N ILE A 113 6.27 -10.23 8.46
CA ILE A 113 6.59 -9.21 7.47
C ILE A 113 6.32 -9.70 6.06
N ALA A 114 5.65 -8.89 5.26
CA ALA A 114 5.35 -9.13 3.85
C ALA A 114 5.79 -7.93 3.00
N PRO A 115 7.07 -7.87 2.59
CA PRO A 115 7.60 -6.75 1.82
C PRO A 115 6.88 -6.53 0.49
N GLY A 116 6.34 -7.60 -0.13
CA GLY A 116 5.60 -7.53 -1.40
C GLY A 116 4.36 -6.65 -1.34
N ILE A 117 3.60 -6.70 -0.23
CA ILE A 117 2.39 -5.89 -0.01
C ILE A 117 2.59 -4.81 1.07
N ASP A 118 3.84 -4.60 1.49
CA ASP A 118 4.25 -3.58 2.44
C ASP A 118 3.53 -3.64 3.80
N LEU A 119 3.34 -4.83 4.35
CA LEU A 119 2.74 -5.07 5.67
C LEU A 119 3.72 -5.71 6.64
N ALA A 120 3.62 -5.35 7.92
CA ALA A 120 4.34 -5.97 9.02
C ALA A 120 3.51 -5.97 10.30
N VAL A 121 3.73 -6.99 11.14
CA VAL A 121 3.13 -7.12 12.46
C VAL A 121 4.24 -7.13 13.50
N LEU A 122 4.03 -6.35 14.56
CA LEU A 122 4.93 -6.26 15.69
C LEU A 122 4.28 -6.85 16.93
N LYS A 123 5.12 -7.45 17.77
CA LYS A 123 4.80 -7.93 19.10
C LYS A 123 5.60 -7.12 20.12
N LEU A 124 4.98 -6.81 21.24
CA LEU A 124 5.64 -6.19 22.39
C LEU A 124 6.01 -7.27 23.43
N ASP A 125 7.08 -7.02 24.18
CA ASP A 125 7.46 -7.89 25.30
C ASP A 125 6.54 -7.70 26.51
N ASP A 126 5.89 -6.53 26.64
CA ASP A 126 4.97 -6.19 27.71
C ASP A 126 3.51 -6.17 27.23
N ASP A 127 2.82 -7.24 27.54
CA ASP A 127 1.38 -7.39 27.26
C ASP A 127 0.47 -6.41 28.01
N ALA A 128 0.95 -5.84 29.12
CA ALA A 128 0.17 -4.88 29.91
C ALA A 128 -0.14 -3.59 29.14
N PHE A 129 0.68 -3.28 28.14
CA PHE A 129 0.45 -2.17 27.20
C PHE A 129 -0.96 -2.20 26.62
N PHE A 130 -1.43 -3.36 26.21
CA PHE A 130 -2.71 -3.53 25.49
C PHE A 130 -3.95 -3.37 26.39
N ASN A 131 -3.79 -3.29 27.71
CA ASN A 131 -4.92 -3.04 28.63
C ASN A 131 -5.47 -1.61 28.49
N SER A 132 -4.61 -0.64 28.16
CA SER A 132 -4.98 0.77 27.94
C SER A 132 -5.01 1.19 26.48
N HIS A 133 -4.56 0.31 25.58
CA HIS A 133 -4.50 0.56 24.14
C HIS A 133 -5.30 -0.53 23.42
N PRO A 134 -6.63 -0.39 23.32
CA PRO A 134 -7.48 -1.40 22.72
C PRO A 134 -7.24 -1.54 21.22
N PRO A 135 -7.53 -2.73 20.62
CA PRO A 135 -7.47 -2.90 19.20
C PRO A 135 -8.53 -2.05 18.50
N LEU A 136 -8.13 -1.44 17.38
CA LEU A 136 -9.06 -0.72 16.53
C LEU A 136 -9.88 -1.73 15.72
N GLU A 137 -11.21 -1.58 15.73
CA GLU A 137 -12.10 -2.37 14.88
C GLU A 137 -11.98 -1.93 13.43
N TRP A 138 -12.13 -2.86 12.49
CA TRP A 138 -12.02 -2.57 11.07
C TRP A 138 -13.13 -3.14 10.21
N GLU A 139 -13.27 -2.57 9.02
CA GLU A 139 -14.20 -3.00 7.99
C GLU A 139 -13.42 -3.57 6.79
N THR A 140 -13.76 -4.77 6.36
CA THR A 140 -13.12 -5.42 5.20
C THR A 140 -13.79 -5.08 3.87
N THR A 141 -15.04 -4.62 3.91
CA THR A 141 -15.71 -4.12 2.71
C THR A 141 -14.99 -2.86 2.22
N PRO A 142 -14.58 -2.80 0.95
CA PRO A 142 -13.97 -1.60 0.40
C PRO A 142 -14.85 -0.36 0.62
N PRO A 143 -14.26 0.79 1.00
CA PRO A 143 -15.02 2.03 1.20
C PRO A 143 -15.61 2.51 -0.13
N ARG A 144 -16.63 3.34 -0.03
CA ARG A 144 -17.25 4.00 -1.19
C ARG A 144 -16.43 5.22 -1.61
N ILE A 145 -16.43 5.50 -2.91
CA ILE A 145 -15.90 6.77 -3.42
C ILE A 145 -16.67 7.92 -2.79
N GLN A 146 -15.94 8.98 -2.36
CA GLN A 146 -16.40 10.15 -1.63
C GLN A 146 -16.66 9.93 -0.13
N ASP A 147 -16.50 8.74 0.43
CA ASP A 147 -16.56 8.57 1.89
C ASP A 147 -15.50 9.47 2.55
N PRO A 148 -15.86 10.23 3.60
CA PRO A 148 -14.92 11.05 4.34
C PRO A 148 -13.96 10.14 5.11
N VAL A 149 -12.64 10.35 4.94
CA VAL A 149 -11.59 9.56 5.58
C VAL A 149 -10.72 10.43 6.46
N MET A 150 -10.36 9.92 7.64
CA MET A 150 -9.36 10.50 8.54
C MET A 150 -8.15 9.56 8.62
N VAL A 151 -6.95 10.12 8.46
CA VAL A 151 -5.70 9.38 8.60
C VAL A 151 -4.98 9.86 9.85
N TYR A 152 -4.65 8.93 10.72
CA TYR A 152 -3.97 9.15 11.99
C TYR A 152 -2.51 8.74 11.87
N GLY A 153 -1.58 9.54 12.39
CA GLY A 153 -0.16 9.17 12.37
C GLY A 153 0.76 10.23 12.95
N TYR A 154 2.07 9.96 12.90
CA TYR A 154 3.13 10.81 13.45
C TYR A 154 4.05 11.34 12.35
N PRO A 155 3.60 12.36 11.56
CA PRO A 155 4.37 12.87 10.44
C PRO A 155 5.73 13.42 10.90
N LEU A 156 6.78 13.13 10.12
CA LEU A 156 8.17 13.56 10.37
C LEU A 156 8.69 13.20 11.77
N GLY A 157 8.14 12.18 12.40
CA GLY A 157 8.52 11.80 13.75
C GLY A 157 8.07 12.79 14.84
N GLY A 158 7.04 13.59 14.58
CA GLY A 158 6.47 14.55 15.52
C GLY A 158 6.12 13.93 16.87
N ALA A 159 6.15 14.73 17.94
CA ALA A 159 5.82 14.27 19.30
C ALA A 159 4.32 14.00 19.47
N ASN A 160 3.48 14.69 18.71
CA ASN A 160 2.02 14.61 18.81
C ASN A 160 1.42 13.87 17.64
N LEU A 161 0.34 13.14 17.90
CA LEU A 161 -0.49 12.52 16.89
C LEU A 161 -1.08 13.60 15.98
N SER A 162 -1.02 13.38 14.68
CA SER A 162 -1.61 14.22 13.66
C SER A 162 -2.78 13.50 13.00
N ILE A 163 -3.84 14.25 12.71
CA ILE A 163 -5.00 13.75 12.00
C ILE A 163 -5.14 14.57 10.73
N THR A 164 -5.14 13.90 9.57
CA THR A 164 -5.44 14.53 8.29
C THR A 164 -6.77 14.03 7.76
N LYS A 165 -7.55 14.91 7.15
CA LYS A 165 -8.88 14.61 6.62
C LYS A 165 -8.91 14.75 5.11
N GLY A 166 -9.64 13.87 4.45
CA GLY A 166 -9.90 13.88 3.03
C GLY A 166 -11.09 13.01 2.67
N ILE A 167 -11.14 12.56 1.42
CA ILE A 167 -12.14 11.63 0.91
C ILE A 167 -11.47 10.44 0.21
N VAL A 168 -12.22 9.35 0.09
CA VAL A 168 -11.88 8.24 -0.78
C VAL A 168 -12.06 8.68 -2.23
N SER A 169 -10.96 8.72 -2.98
CA SER A 169 -10.97 9.17 -4.38
C SER A 169 -11.18 8.04 -5.37
N ARG A 170 -10.61 6.86 -5.09
CA ARG A 170 -10.65 5.71 -5.98
C ARG A 170 -10.28 4.41 -5.24
N VAL A 171 -10.90 3.31 -5.66
CA VAL A 171 -10.48 1.96 -5.29
C VAL A 171 -10.01 1.27 -6.57
N GLU A 172 -8.81 0.72 -6.55
CA GLU A 172 -8.21 0.09 -7.73
C GLU A 172 -7.43 -1.18 -7.35
N PHE A 173 -7.31 -2.09 -8.31
CA PHE A 173 -6.39 -3.22 -8.20
C PHE A 173 -5.10 -2.86 -8.94
N ALA A 174 -3.98 -2.87 -8.24
CA ALA A 174 -2.70 -2.43 -8.79
C ALA A 174 -1.52 -3.18 -8.17
N SER A 175 -0.37 -3.08 -8.82
CA SER A 175 0.88 -3.60 -8.28
C SER A 175 1.29 -2.82 -7.02
N TYR A 176 1.78 -3.54 -6.02
CA TYR A 176 2.50 -3.01 -4.86
C TYR A 176 4.01 -3.06 -5.13
N ASN A 177 4.66 -4.14 -4.74
CA ASN A 177 6.03 -4.46 -5.11
C ASN A 177 5.98 -5.77 -5.91
N TYR A 178 6.30 -5.68 -7.21
CA TYR A 178 6.25 -6.87 -8.08
C TYR A 178 6.94 -8.08 -7.44
N PRO A 179 6.34 -9.28 -7.45
CA PRO A 179 5.14 -9.68 -8.20
C PRO A 179 3.80 -9.46 -7.46
N ALA A 180 3.81 -8.88 -6.27
CA ALA A 180 2.60 -8.71 -5.48
C ALA A 180 1.68 -7.61 -6.07
N ALA A 181 0.41 -7.92 -6.19
CA ALA A 181 -0.65 -6.99 -6.57
C ALA A 181 -1.87 -7.18 -5.68
N GLY A 182 -2.67 -6.15 -5.54
CA GLY A 182 -3.85 -6.18 -4.69
C GLY A 182 -4.70 -4.92 -4.80
N LEU A 183 -5.77 -4.86 -4.01
CA LEU A 183 -6.54 -3.64 -3.86
C LEU A 183 -5.72 -2.57 -3.17
N ARG A 184 -5.82 -1.36 -3.65
CA ARG A 184 -5.40 -0.15 -2.95
C ARG A 184 -6.46 0.93 -3.07
N VAL A 185 -6.55 1.77 -2.07
CA VAL A 185 -7.49 2.88 -2.03
C VAL A 185 -6.73 4.18 -2.12
N GLN A 186 -7.05 4.98 -3.12
CA GLN A 186 -6.54 6.34 -3.25
C GLN A 186 -7.39 7.28 -2.42
N ILE A 187 -6.73 8.16 -1.68
CA ILE A 187 -7.34 9.23 -0.89
C ILE A 187 -6.66 10.56 -1.20
N ASP A 188 -7.35 11.66 -0.94
CA ASP A 188 -6.79 13.02 -1.06
C ASP A 188 -6.35 13.60 0.30
N ALA A 189 -6.56 12.86 1.41
CA ALA A 189 -5.95 13.21 2.69
C ALA A 189 -4.43 13.21 2.59
N ALA A 190 -3.78 14.21 3.16
CA ALA A 190 -2.33 14.35 3.09
C ALA A 190 -1.63 13.21 3.82
N ILE A 191 -0.85 12.40 3.08
CA ILE A 191 0.05 11.40 3.63
C ILE A 191 1.48 11.94 3.54
N ASN A 192 2.10 12.13 4.71
CA ASN A 192 3.47 12.59 4.85
C ASN A 192 4.36 11.46 5.41
N PRO A 193 5.68 11.50 5.18
CA PRO A 193 6.61 10.58 5.84
C PRO A 193 6.36 10.54 7.35
N GLY A 194 6.21 9.34 7.91
CA GLY A 194 5.83 9.11 9.30
C GLY A 194 4.35 8.74 9.51
N ASN A 195 3.43 9.08 8.59
CA ASN A 195 2.05 8.59 8.63
C ASN A 195 1.95 7.11 8.19
N SER A 196 2.96 6.59 7.50
CA SER A 196 3.02 5.18 7.08
C SER A 196 2.77 4.23 8.25
N GLY A 197 1.86 3.27 8.06
CA GLY A 197 1.40 2.32 9.07
C GLY A 197 0.28 2.83 9.98
N GLY A 198 -0.02 4.12 9.94
CA GLY A 198 -1.14 4.69 10.68
C GLY A 198 -2.49 4.37 10.03
N PRO A 199 -3.58 4.23 10.82
CA PRO A 199 -4.88 3.85 10.32
C PRO A 199 -5.56 4.96 9.53
N ALA A 200 -6.24 4.57 8.46
CA ALA A 200 -7.25 5.36 7.77
C ALA A 200 -8.64 4.91 8.24
N VAL A 201 -9.48 5.84 8.64
CA VAL A 201 -10.73 5.59 9.37
C VAL A 201 -11.90 6.27 8.67
N VAL A 202 -12.99 5.53 8.53
CA VAL A 202 -14.31 5.98 8.09
C VAL A 202 -15.32 5.52 9.15
N ASP A 203 -16.17 6.41 9.61
CA ASP A 203 -17.19 6.10 10.63
C ASP A 203 -16.65 5.28 11.82
N ASP A 204 -15.51 5.74 12.39
CA ASP A 204 -14.79 5.15 13.54
C ASP A 204 -14.25 3.73 13.32
N LYS A 205 -14.31 3.19 12.12
CA LYS A 205 -13.73 1.91 11.76
C LYS A 205 -12.54 2.09 10.83
N MET A 206 -11.49 1.35 11.08
CA MET A 206 -10.34 1.30 10.17
C MET A 206 -10.75 0.64 8.84
N ILE A 207 -10.47 1.33 7.73
CA ILE A 207 -10.63 0.83 6.37
C ILE A 207 -9.31 0.37 5.74
N GLY A 208 -8.19 0.66 6.38
CA GLY A 208 -6.84 0.30 5.97
C GLY A 208 -5.77 1.11 6.67
N ILE A 209 -4.52 0.94 6.26
CA ILE A 209 -3.37 1.71 6.76
C ILE A 209 -2.72 2.53 5.66
N ALA A 210 -2.24 3.73 6.01
CA ALA A 210 -1.50 4.60 5.10
C ALA A 210 -0.15 3.97 4.74
N PHE A 211 0.23 3.93 3.44
CA PHE A 211 1.48 3.29 3.08
C PHE A 211 2.35 4.08 2.09
N SER A 212 1.76 4.82 1.18
CA SER A 212 2.52 5.43 0.09
C SER A 212 1.91 6.73 -0.38
N ARG A 213 2.74 7.52 -1.03
CA ARG A 213 2.35 8.65 -1.85
C ARG A 213 3.06 8.53 -3.19
N LEU A 214 2.46 9.00 -4.26
CA LEU A 214 3.18 9.15 -5.51
C LEU A 214 4.28 10.21 -5.35
N THR A 215 5.53 9.80 -5.63
CA THR A 215 6.67 10.70 -5.74
C THR A 215 6.83 11.11 -7.19
N GLY A 216 6.95 12.40 -7.49
CA GLY A 216 7.09 12.85 -8.88
C GLY A 216 6.27 14.10 -9.20
N GLY A 217 6.01 14.95 -8.19
CA GLY A 217 5.37 16.26 -8.40
C GLY A 217 3.85 16.27 -8.33
N THR A 218 3.21 15.13 -8.10
CA THR A 218 1.79 15.07 -7.77
C THR A 218 1.57 15.40 -6.29
N GLN A 219 0.72 16.39 -6.04
CA GLN A 219 0.33 16.78 -4.68
C GLN A 219 -1.01 16.10 -4.35
N ASN A 220 -1.22 15.79 -3.05
CA ASN A 220 -2.49 15.27 -2.52
C ASN A 220 -2.97 13.94 -3.11
N ILE A 221 -2.04 13.04 -3.45
CA ILE A 221 -2.35 11.65 -3.77
C ILE A 221 -1.72 10.76 -2.72
N GLY A 222 -2.56 10.20 -1.86
CA GLY A 222 -2.20 9.21 -0.86
C GLY A 222 -2.82 7.87 -1.19
N TYR A 223 -2.18 6.80 -0.73
CA TYR A 223 -2.70 5.44 -0.86
C TYR A 223 -2.78 4.77 0.51
N ILE A 224 -3.80 3.95 0.67
CA ILE A 224 -3.94 3.06 1.82
C ILE A 224 -4.03 1.61 1.36
N ILE A 225 -3.46 0.71 2.14
CA ILE A 225 -3.65 -0.74 2.02
C ILE A 225 -4.95 -1.07 2.73
N PRO A 226 -6.00 -1.52 2.02
CA PRO A 226 -7.30 -1.75 2.64
C PRO A 226 -7.31 -2.96 3.57
N CYS A 227 -8.27 -2.98 4.50
CA CYS A 227 -8.41 -4.06 5.49
C CYS A 227 -8.65 -5.44 4.88
N GLU A 228 -9.20 -5.53 3.66
CA GLU A 228 -9.30 -6.80 2.95
C GLU A 228 -7.91 -7.42 2.69
N GLU A 229 -6.92 -6.61 2.27
CA GLU A 229 -5.55 -7.05 2.06
C GLU A 229 -4.85 -7.41 3.38
N ILE A 230 -5.13 -6.65 4.44
CA ILE A 230 -4.62 -6.91 5.78
C ILE A 230 -5.16 -8.26 6.30
N ASP A 231 -6.44 -8.54 6.10
CA ASP A 231 -7.06 -9.81 6.48
C ASP A 231 -6.43 -11.01 5.74
N LEU A 232 -6.20 -10.86 4.43
CA LEU A 232 -5.53 -11.89 3.63
C LEU A 232 -4.11 -12.16 4.14
N PHE A 233 -3.35 -11.11 4.44
CA PHE A 233 -2.03 -11.22 5.03
C PHE A 233 -2.05 -11.93 6.39
N LEU A 234 -2.94 -11.53 7.29
CA LEU A 234 -3.04 -12.14 8.62
C LEU A 234 -3.51 -13.59 8.59
N LYS A 235 -4.32 -13.97 7.61
CA LYS A 235 -4.75 -15.36 7.40
C LYS A 235 -3.61 -16.23 6.85
N ASP A 236 -2.85 -15.71 5.89
CA ASP A 236 -1.71 -16.42 5.30
C ASP A 236 -0.60 -16.63 6.36
N MET A 237 -0.40 -15.64 7.25
CA MET A 237 0.56 -15.69 8.35
C MET A 237 0.15 -16.61 9.51
N ALA A 238 -1.00 -17.26 9.49
CA ALA A 238 -1.48 -18.07 10.62
C ALA A 238 -0.59 -19.29 10.93
N ASP A 239 0.15 -19.78 9.95
CA ASP A 239 1.15 -20.85 10.09
C ASP A 239 2.56 -20.34 10.40
N GLY A 240 2.75 -19.02 10.52
CA GLY A 240 4.02 -18.36 10.80
C GLY A 240 4.83 -17.99 9.56
N HIS A 241 4.29 -18.22 8.36
CA HIS A 241 4.96 -17.92 7.09
C HIS A 241 4.06 -17.14 6.13
N TYR A 242 4.62 -16.17 5.42
CA TYR A 242 3.92 -15.46 4.35
C TYR A 242 4.27 -16.05 3.00
N ASP A 243 3.33 -16.77 2.41
CA ASP A 243 3.50 -17.42 1.11
C ASP A 243 3.12 -16.54 -0.08
N GLY A 244 2.40 -15.46 0.16
CA GLY A 244 1.86 -14.58 -0.89
C GLY A 244 0.45 -14.96 -1.30
N LYS A 245 -0.05 -14.26 -2.33
CA LYS A 245 -1.41 -14.43 -2.84
C LYS A 245 -1.41 -15.13 -4.18
N PRO A 246 -2.46 -15.93 -4.48
CA PRO A 246 -2.65 -16.46 -5.83
C PRO A 246 -2.66 -15.32 -6.86
N ALA A 247 -1.89 -15.44 -7.94
CA ALA A 247 -1.81 -14.40 -8.95
C ALA A 247 -1.69 -14.98 -10.38
N MET A 248 -2.25 -14.24 -11.34
CA MET A 248 -2.11 -14.51 -12.76
C MET A 248 -0.98 -13.64 -13.33
N PHE A 249 0.02 -14.26 -13.91
CA PHE A 249 1.19 -13.58 -14.51
C PHE A 249 1.13 -13.50 -16.03
N ASP A 250 0.13 -14.12 -16.66
CA ASP A 250 -0.09 -13.98 -18.10
C ASP A 250 -0.21 -12.51 -18.50
N GLU A 251 0.44 -12.16 -19.62
CA GLU A 251 0.31 -10.83 -20.21
C GLU A 251 -1.00 -10.71 -20.97
N CYS A 252 -1.71 -9.63 -20.71
CA CYS A 252 -3.00 -9.38 -21.32
C CYS A 252 -3.02 -8.01 -22.01
N GLN A 253 -3.84 -7.89 -23.07
CA GLN A 253 -4.11 -6.62 -23.74
C GLN A 253 -5.61 -6.41 -23.93
N VAL A 254 -6.01 -5.14 -23.97
CA VAL A 254 -7.41 -4.74 -24.16
C VAL A 254 -7.94 -5.13 -25.54
N LEU A 255 -9.24 -5.50 -25.58
CA LEU A 255 -9.92 -5.91 -26.80
C LEU A 255 -10.53 -4.73 -27.60
N GLY A 256 -10.39 -3.49 -27.16
CA GLY A 256 -11.08 -2.34 -27.73
C GLY A 256 -10.74 -1.97 -29.20
N ASN A 257 -9.89 -2.74 -29.91
CA ASN A 257 -9.54 -2.50 -31.30
C ASN A 257 -10.42 -3.35 -32.25
N PRO A 258 -11.26 -2.74 -33.12
CA PRO A 258 -12.10 -3.49 -34.08
C PRO A 258 -11.33 -4.41 -35.02
N THR A 259 -10.09 -4.07 -35.37
CA THR A 259 -9.24 -4.92 -36.20
C THR A 259 -8.86 -6.21 -35.49
N LEU A 260 -8.68 -6.18 -34.17
CA LEU A 260 -8.45 -7.39 -33.37
C LEU A 260 -9.68 -8.30 -33.34
N HIS A 261 -10.89 -7.76 -33.24
CA HIS A 261 -12.11 -8.55 -33.36
C HIS A 261 -12.16 -9.30 -34.68
N SER A 262 -11.88 -8.61 -35.79
CA SER A 262 -11.86 -9.23 -37.12
C SER A 262 -10.74 -10.28 -37.26
N PHE A 263 -9.55 -10.00 -36.74
CA PHE A 263 -8.41 -10.93 -36.74
C PHE A 263 -8.71 -12.21 -35.95
N LEU A 264 -9.34 -12.07 -34.78
CA LEU A 264 -9.71 -13.17 -33.92
C LEU A 264 -11.03 -13.85 -34.31
N GLN A 265 -11.66 -13.40 -35.41
CA GLN A 265 -12.95 -13.90 -35.89
C GLN A 265 -14.06 -13.87 -34.81
N LEU A 266 -14.05 -12.80 -34.01
CA LEU A 266 -15.03 -12.62 -32.97
C LEU A 266 -16.27 -11.90 -33.47
N ASP A 267 -17.42 -12.30 -32.95
CA ASP A 267 -18.64 -11.49 -33.08
C ASP A 267 -18.44 -10.15 -32.33
N GLY A 268 -18.97 -9.07 -32.85
CA GLY A 268 -18.87 -7.73 -32.26
C GLY A 268 -19.52 -7.60 -30.86
N SER A 269 -20.28 -8.61 -30.42
CA SER A 269 -20.86 -8.69 -29.07
C SER A 269 -19.90 -9.29 -28.03
N VAL A 270 -18.85 -9.99 -28.45
CA VAL A 270 -17.84 -10.59 -27.56
C VAL A 270 -17.04 -9.50 -26.87
N LYS A 271 -17.04 -9.52 -25.56
CA LYS A 271 -16.24 -8.65 -24.68
C LYS A 271 -15.25 -9.47 -23.90
N GLY A 272 -14.18 -8.82 -23.40
CA GLY A 272 -13.17 -9.49 -22.61
C GLY A 272 -11.78 -8.91 -22.80
N ILE A 273 -10.79 -9.61 -22.26
CA ILE A 273 -9.38 -9.25 -22.35
C ILE A 273 -8.59 -10.35 -23.05
N ILE A 274 -7.66 -9.96 -23.93
CA ILE A 274 -6.89 -10.88 -24.76
C ILE A 274 -5.63 -11.31 -23.99
N VAL A 275 -5.33 -12.61 -24.01
CA VAL A 275 -4.03 -13.15 -23.59
C VAL A 275 -3.03 -12.93 -24.72
N SER A 276 -2.12 -11.97 -24.54
CA SER A 276 -1.07 -11.65 -25.52
C SER A 276 0.13 -12.59 -25.37
N GLN A 277 0.47 -12.97 -24.14
CA GLN A 277 1.54 -13.92 -23.84
C GLN A 277 1.15 -14.75 -22.62
N PRO A 278 0.89 -16.06 -22.81
CA PRO A 278 0.70 -16.97 -21.67
C PRO A 278 2.01 -17.07 -20.86
N GLU A 279 1.87 -17.16 -19.52
CA GLU A 279 3.00 -17.38 -18.62
C GLU A 279 3.60 -18.77 -18.80
N GLY A 280 2.76 -19.80 -18.91
CA GLY A 280 3.21 -21.17 -19.09
C GLY A 280 3.59 -21.46 -20.55
N ALA A 281 4.84 -21.89 -20.74
CA ALA A 281 5.32 -22.36 -22.05
C ALA A 281 4.93 -23.82 -22.35
N GLU A 282 4.45 -24.55 -21.35
CA GLU A 282 4.11 -25.98 -21.46
C GLU A 282 2.89 -26.19 -22.36
N PRO A 283 2.85 -27.26 -23.17
CA PRO A 283 1.75 -27.53 -24.09
C PRO A 283 0.39 -27.70 -23.41
N ASP A 284 0.38 -28.15 -22.15
CA ASP A 284 -0.81 -28.38 -21.34
C ASP A 284 -1.24 -27.16 -20.50
N TYR A 285 -0.47 -26.05 -20.53
CA TYR A 285 -0.91 -24.81 -19.88
C TYR A 285 -2.26 -24.37 -20.43
N PRO A 286 -3.26 -24.06 -19.55
CA PRO A 286 -4.66 -23.92 -19.99
C PRO A 286 -4.89 -22.72 -20.90
N LEU A 287 -4.22 -21.58 -20.65
CA LEU A 287 -4.31 -20.40 -21.51
C LEU A 287 -3.39 -20.49 -22.73
N LYS A 288 -3.87 -19.96 -23.85
CA LYS A 288 -3.10 -19.88 -25.09
C LYS A 288 -3.05 -18.44 -25.59
N LYS A 289 -2.03 -18.12 -26.35
CA LYS A 289 -1.96 -16.83 -27.03
C LYS A 289 -3.21 -16.61 -27.89
N TRP A 290 -3.80 -15.43 -27.77
CA TRP A 290 -5.02 -15.00 -28.45
C TRP A 290 -6.32 -15.55 -27.87
N ASP A 291 -6.30 -16.24 -26.74
CA ASP A 291 -7.53 -16.46 -25.98
C ASP A 291 -8.10 -15.13 -25.50
N VAL A 292 -9.41 -15.00 -25.52
CA VAL A 292 -10.11 -13.86 -24.93
C VAL A 292 -10.80 -14.33 -23.67
N ILE A 293 -10.37 -13.84 -22.53
CA ILE A 293 -11.03 -14.12 -21.25
C ILE A 293 -12.31 -13.30 -21.19
N THR A 294 -13.43 -13.99 -21.22
CA THR A 294 -14.78 -13.38 -21.24
C THR A 294 -15.44 -13.35 -19.89
N GLN A 295 -15.11 -14.33 -19.00
CA GLN A 295 -15.68 -14.43 -17.65
C GLN A 295 -14.66 -14.99 -16.68
N ILE A 296 -14.81 -14.56 -15.40
CA ILE A 296 -14.12 -15.10 -14.23
C ILE A 296 -15.21 -15.68 -13.32
N GLY A 297 -15.25 -17.02 -13.17
CA GLY A 297 -16.44 -17.65 -12.63
C GLY A 297 -17.69 -17.25 -13.45
N ASP A 298 -18.70 -16.70 -12.79
CA ASP A 298 -19.92 -16.21 -13.43
C ASP A 298 -19.88 -14.70 -13.77
N THR A 299 -18.78 -14.01 -13.47
CA THR A 299 -18.67 -12.55 -13.65
C THR A 299 -18.06 -12.20 -15.00
N PRO A 300 -18.76 -11.42 -15.87
CA PRO A 300 -18.26 -11.04 -17.16
C PRO A 300 -17.13 -10.01 -17.05
N VAL A 301 -16.16 -10.12 -17.99
CA VAL A 301 -15.04 -9.20 -18.15
C VAL A 301 -15.34 -8.29 -19.34
N ASP A 302 -15.14 -6.97 -19.20
CA ASP A 302 -15.30 -6.02 -20.29
C ASP A 302 -14.03 -5.88 -21.18
N ASP A 303 -14.12 -5.08 -22.25
CA ASP A 303 -13.04 -4.89 -23.22
C ASP A 303 -11.80 -4.18 -22.67
N GLN A 304 -11.89 -3.65 -21.44
CA GLN A 304 -10.79 -3.03 -20.72
C GLN A 304 -10.22 -3.97 -19.62
N GLY A 305 -10.74 -5.19 -19.55
CA GLY A 305 -10.35 -6.15 -18.50
C GLY A 305 -10.94 -5.81 -17.12
N MET A 306 -12.05 -5.07 -17.09
CA MET A 306 -12.70 -4.73 -15.84
C MET A 306 -13.88 -5.63 -15.55
N VAL A 307 -14.15 -5.87 -14.28
CA VAL A 307 -15.32 -6.57 -13.75
C VAL A 307 -16.12 -5.63 -12.87
N ASN A 308 -17.45 -5.76 -12.89
CA ASN A 308 -18.33 -5.05 -11.99
C ASN A 308 -18.75 -6.01 -10.85
N LEU A 309 -18.51 -5.57 -9.62
CA LEU A 309 -18.89 -6.33 -8.43
C LEU A 309 -20.26 -5.90 -7.92
N ASP A 310 -20.92 -6.76 -7.12
CA ASP A 310 -22.28 -6.54 -6.58
C ASP A 310 -22.41 -5.25 -5.74
N ASN A 311 -21.32 -4.80 -5.13
CA ASN A 311 -21.26 -3.54 -4.38
C ASN A 311 -21.09 -2.28 -5.25
N GLY A 312 -21.14 -2.42 -6.60
CA GLY A 312 -20.96 -1.35 -7.55
C GLY A 312 -19.50 -0.96 -7.81
N LEU A 313 -18.53 -1.67 -7.24
CA LEU A 313 -17.12 -1.44 -7.49
C LEU A 313 -16.71 -2.04 -8.85
N ARG A 314 -16.08 -1.23 -9.70
CA ARG A 314 -15.50 -1.66 -10.97
C ARG A 314 -13.99 -1.75 -10.82
N VAL A 315 -13.43 -2.97 -10.94
CA VAL A 315 -12.01 -3.25 -10.71
C VAL A 315 -11.43 -4.13 -11.81
N PHE A 316 -10.11 -4.15 -11.92
CA PHE A 316 -9.40 -5.00 -12.86
C PHE A 316 -9.63 -6.49 -12.52
N PHE A 317 -9.86 -7.31 -13.54
CA PHE A 317 -10.29 -8.71 -13.40
C PHE A 317 -9.36 -9.57 -12.54
N LYS A 318 -8.06 -9.26 -12.49
CA LYS A 318 -7.09 -10.01 -11.66
C LYS A 318 -7.41 -9.97 -10.16
N TYR A 319 -8.14 -8.95 -9.69
CA TYR A 319 -8.68 -8.94 -8.33
C TYR A 319 -9.65 -10.10 -8.08
N LEU A 320 -10.59 -10.30 -9.01
CA LEU A 320 -11.60 -11.35 -8.85
C LEU A 320 -10.96 -12.74 -8.87
N LEU A 321 -9.92 -12.94 -9.70
CA LEU A 321 -9.14 -14.18 -9.71
C LEU A 321 -8.57 -14.50 -8.32
N GLN A 322 -7.96 -13.53 -7.65
CA GLN A 322 -7.43 -13.73 -6.29
C GLN A 322 -8.54 -14.08 -5.28
N LYS A 323 -9.73 -13.49 -5.46
CA LYS A 323 -10.85 -13.64 -4.54
C LYS A 323 -11.55 -14.99 -4.64
N ILE A 324 -11.72 -15.50 -5.86
CA ILE A 324 -12.46 -16.76 -6.11
C ILE A 324 -11.56 -18.00 -6.18
N ALA A 325 -10.25 -17.81 -6.23
CA ALA A 325 -9.31 -18.92 -6.29
C ALA A 325 -9.51 -19.91 -5.13
N THR A 326 -9.70 -21.16 -5.47
CA THR A 326 -9.81 -22.26 -4.50
C THR A 326 -8.70 -23.25 -4.76
N ASN A 327 -7.91 -23.58 -3.74
CA ASN A 327 -6.73 -24.45 -3.87
C ASN A 327 -5.74 -24.01 -4.95
N GLY A 328 -5.59 -22.68 -5.16
CA GLY A 328 -4.68 -22.11 -6.15
C GLY A 328 -5.17 -22.23 -7.60
N VAL A 329 -6.46 -22.44 -7.83
CA VAL A 329 -7.06 -22.55 -9.18
C VAL A 329 -8.27 -21.64 -9.26
N ALA A 330 -8.49 -21.02 -10.44
CA ALA A 330 -9.68 -20.21 -10.70
C ALA A 330 -10.35 -20.62 -12.01
N PRO A 331 -11.70 -20.75 -12.03
CA PRO A 331 -12.47 -21.06 -13.25
C PRO A 331 -12.56 -19.84 -14.16
N LEU A 332 -12.26 -20.02 -15.44
CA LEU A 332 -12.37 -19.02 -16.49
C LEU A 332 -13.23 -19.52 -17.65
N THR A 333 -13.97 -18.60 -18.26
CA THR A 333 -14.52 -18.80 -19.59
C THR A 333 -13.70 -17.99 -20.58
N VAL A 334 -13.22 -18.67 -21.63
CA VAL A 334 -12.41 -18.06 -22.69
C VAL A 334 -13.02 -18.32 -24.06
N MET A 335 -12.88 -17.35 -24.96
CA MET A 335 -13.16 -17.53 -26.39
C MET A 335 -11.85 -17.88 -27.10
N ARG A 336 -11.76 -19.06 -27.69
CA ARG A 336 -10.61 -19.58 -28.41
C ARG A 336 -11.03 -19.98 -29.85
N ALA A 337 -10.46 -19.32 -30.87
CA ALA A 337 -10.81 -19.58 -32.28
C ALA A 337 -12.32 -19.60 -32.51
N GLY A 338 -13.05 -18.62 -31.99
CA GLY A 338 -14.51 -18.48 -32.13
C GLY A 338 -15.35 -19.48 -31.33
N LYS A 339 -14.74 -20.24 -30.43
CA LYS A 339 -15.46 -21.21 -29.55
C LYS A 339 -15.28 -20.83 -28.06
N GLU A 340 -16.37 -20.91 -27.34
CA GLU A 340 -16.35 -20.77 -25.89
C GLU A 340 -15.82 -22.04 -25.24
N ILE A 341 -14.87 -21.87 -24.29
CA ILE A 341 -14.23 -22.99 -23.58
C ILE A 341 -14.13 -22.59 -22.10
N GLN A 342 -14.46 -23.50 -21.21
CA GLN A 342 -14.21 -23.37 -19.78
C GLN A 342 -12.85 -24.00 -19.45
N ILE A 343 -12.06 -23.30 -18.64
CA ILE A 343 -10.73 -23.74 -18.20
C ILE A 343 -10.55 -23.47 -16.71
N GLU A 344 -9.71 -24.26 -16.10
CA GLU A 344 -9.22 -24.07 -14.73
C GLU A 344 -7.81 -23.49 -14.81
N LEU A 345 -7.65 -22.23 -14.41
CA LEU A 345 -6.35 -21.55 -14.45
C LEU A 345 -5.61 -21.76 -13.11
N PRO A 346 -4.42 -22.37 -13.13
CA PRO A 346 -3.57 -22.41 -11.94
C PRO A 346 -3.02 -21.00 -11.64
N LEU A 347 -3.10 -20.61 -10.37
CA LEU A 347 -2.65 -19.32 -9.87
C LEU A 347 -1.54 -19.56 -8.83
N PRO A 348 -0.27 -19.46 -9.21
CA PRO A 348 0.82 -19.58 -8.27
C PRO A 348 0.85 -18.39 -7.29
N LYS A 349 1.25 -18.64 -6.04
CA LYS A 349 1.46 -17.59 -5.04
C LYS A 349 2.77 -16.81 -5.25
N ASN A 350 3.75 -17.45 -5.85
CA ASN A 350 5.08 -16.89 -6.08
C ASN A 350 5.43 -16.90 -7.56
N HIS A 351 6.08 -15.83 -8.00
CA HIS A 351 6.67 -15.73 -9.33
C HIS A 351 8.18 -15.52 -9.19
N PRO A 352 9.01 -16.50 -9.61
CA PRO A 352 10.45 -16.38 -9.47
C PRO A 352 10.97 -15.26 -10.36
N LYS A 353 11.67 -14.30 -9.75
CA LYS A 353 12.37 -13.25 -10.47
C LYS A 353 13.74 -13.77 -10.94
N LEU A 354 14.15 -13.40 -12.15
CA LEU A 354 15.51 -13.68 -12.64
C LEU A 354 16.55 -12.98 -11.75
N ILE A 355 16.26 -11.75 -11.31
CA ILE A 355 17.04 -11.01 -10.33
C ILE A 355 16.22 -10.93 -9.05
N PRO A 356 16.57 -11.71 -8.02
CA PRO A 356 15.77 -11.76 -6.79
C PRO A 356 15.94 -10.50 -5.95
N ASP A 357 14.89 -10.14 -5.20
CA ASP A 357 14.97 -9.14 -4.15
C ASP A 357 15.51 -9.76 -2.86
N LEU A 358 16.16 -8.92 -2.05
CA LEU A 358 16.69 -9.34 -0.76
C LEU A 358 15.59 -9.60 0.29
N ASN A 359 14.44 -8.95 0.17
CA ASN A 359 13.27 -9.12 1.07
C ASN A 359 13.62 -9.13 2.56
N GLY A 360 14.52 -8.23 3.00
CA GLY A 360 15.01 -8.18 4.38
C GLY A 360 16.27 -9.00 4.65
N SER A 361 16.70 -9.87 3.74
CA SER A 361 17.97 -10.58 3.81
C SER A 361 19.13 -9.67 3.45
N TYR A 362 20.35 -10.16 3.75
CA TYR A 362 21.58 -9.51 3.29
C TYR A 362 22.16 -10.27 2.10
N PRO A 363 22.90 -9.60 1.18
CA PRO A 363 23.49 -10.25 0.03
C PRO A 363 24.42 -11.40 0.45
N SER A 364 24.29 -12.54 -0.23
CA SER A 364 25.30 -13.60 -0.13
C SER A 364 26.54 -13.20 -0.93
N TYR A 365 27.73 -13.58 -0.44
CA TYR A 365 28.97 -13.33 -1.14
C TYR A 365 30.00 -14.41 -0.84
N PHE A 366 31.01 -14.55 -1.71
CA PHE A 366 32.20 -15.33 -1.44
C PHE A 366 33.45 -14.60 -1.92
N VAL A 367 34.58 -14.93 -1.33
CA VAL A 367 35.87 -14.30 -1.63
C VAL A 367 36.77 -15.31 -2.29
N TYR A 368 37.40 -14.92 -3.41
CA TYR A 368 38.41 -15.71 -4.10
C TYR A 368 39.62 -14.85 -4.41
N GLY A 369 40.70 -15.02 -3.68
CA GLY A 369 41.88 -14.14 -3.74
C GLY A 369 41.50 -12.70 -3.45
N PRO A 370 41.84 -11.74 -4.33
CA PRO A 370 41.44 -10.31 -4.16
C PRO A 370 40.02 -10.00 -4.66
N LEU A 371 39.28 -10.97 -5.16
CA LEU A 371 37.98 -10.78 -5.78
C LEU A 371 36.85 -11.16 -4.81
N VAL A 372 35.77 -10.40 -4.83
CA VAL A 372 34.54 -10.69 -4.13
C VAL A 372 33.41 -10.86 -5.15
N PHE A 373 32.69 -11.93 -5.02
CA PHE A 373 31.54 -12.27 -5.86
C PHE A 373 30.28 -12.23 -5.04
N SER A 374 29.22 -11.67 -5.59
CA SER A 374 27.89 -11.63 -5.01
C SER A 374 26.83 -11.79 -6.10
N SER A 375 25.68 -12.34 -5.74
CA SER A 375 24.54 -12.38 -6.66
C SER A 375 24.05 -10.97 -6.96
N ALA A 376 23.67 -10.70 -8.20
CA ALA A 376 22.92 -9.51 -8.53
C ALA A 376 21.53 -9.57 -7.86
N THR A 377 21.15 -8.50 -7.17
CA THR A 377 19.85 -8.37 -6.49
C THR A 377 19.11 -7.14 -7.00
N GLY A 378 17.79 -7.07 -6.82
CA GLY A 378 17.00 -5.89 -7.17
C GLY A 378 17.60 -4.63 -6.56
N GLN A 379 17.94 -4.65 -5.28
CA GLN A 379 18.56 -3.51 -4.56
C GLN A 379 19.92 -3.09 -5.13
N PHE A 380 20.72 -4.03 -5.61
CA PHE A 380 21.96 -3.73 -6.31
C PHE A 380 21.68 -3.03 -7.64
N MET A 381 20.69 -3.52 -8.40
CA MET A 381 20.29 -2.93 -9.69
C MET A 381 19.74 -1.52 -9.50
N ASP A 382 18.89 -1.31 -8.50
CA ASP A 382 18.36 0.02 -8.15
C ASP A 382 19.48 1.00 -7.80
N GLY A 383 20.47 0.55 -7.03
CA GLY A 383 21.67 1.33 -6.70
C GLY A 383 22.49 1.73 -7.93
N LEU A 384 22.60 0.84 -8.94
CA LEU A 384 23.28 1.14 -10.20
C LEU A 384 22.51 2.16 -11.04
N ILE A 385 21.17 2.10 -11.03
CA ILE A 385 20.30 3.02 -11.78
C ILE A 385 20.34 4.41 -11.13
N ALA A 386 20.20 4.47 -9.81
CA ALA A 386 20.19 5.71 -9.04
C ALA A 386 21.57 6.40 -8.98
N GLY A 387 22.63 5.59 -8.92
CA GLY A 387 24.00 6.12 -8.97
C GLY A 387 24.45 6.41 -10.39
N THR A 388 24.58 7.62 -10.82
CA THR A 388 25.16 8.30 -12.01
C THR A 388 25.84 7.43 -13.11
N LEU A 389 25.67 6.11 -13.10
CA LEU A 389 26.33 5.16 -13.99
C LEU A 389 25.42 4.67 -15.11
N GLY A 390 24.22 5.26 -15.20
CA GLY A 390 23.32 5.28 -16.33
C GLY A 390 23.11 3.96 -17.09
N GLY A 391 22.12 3.94 -17.96
CA GLY A 391 21.76 2.81 -18.82
C GLY A 391 22.90 2.12 -19.57
N THR A 392 24.04 2.78 -19.78
CA THR A 392 25.23 2.22 -20.44
C THR A 392 25.88 1.07 -19.66
N ARG A 393 25.86 1.12 -18.32
CA ARG A 393 26.39 0.03 -17.48
C ARG A 393 25.43 -1.15 -17.40
N MET A 394 24.14 -0.93 -17.40
CA MET A 394 23.15 -2.00 -17.47
C MET A 394 23.32 -2.81 -18.77
N THR A 395 23.59 -2.12 -19.89
CA THR A 395 23.88 -2.77 -21.17
C THR A 395 25.14 -3.62 -21.11
N MET A 396 26.21 -3.15 -20.41
CA MET A 396 27.44 -3.90 -20.25
C MET A 396 27.28 -5.13 -19.35
N LEU A 397 26.35 -5.11 -18.39
CA LEU A 397 26.07 -6.26 -17.52
C LEU A 397 25.10 -7.27 -18.16
N GLY A 398 24.63 -7.04 -19.37
CA GLY A 398 23.70 -7.94 -20.06
C GLY A 398 22.30 -8.00 -19.45
N VAL A 399 21.95 -7.02 -18.62
CA VAL A 399 20.63 -6.92 -17.95
C VAL A 399 19.62 -6.15 -18.79
N THR A 400 19.84 -6.09 -20.10
CA THR A 400 18.87 -5.54 -21.04
C THR A 400 17.66 -6.46 -21.10
N GLY A 401 16.51 -5.99 -20.67
CA GLY A 401 15.24 -6.70 -20.77
C GLY A 401 14.43 -6.77 -19.49
N GLN A 402 15.02 -6.43 -18.35
CA GLN A 402 14.27 -6.46 -17.09
C GLN A 402 13.77 -5.10 -16.59
N SER A 403 14.16 -4.02 -17.24
CA SER A 403 13.52 -2.72 -17.02
C SER A 403 12.07 -2.67 -17.49
N THR A 404 11.59 -3.71 -18.17
CA THR A 404 10.20 -3.84 -18.59
C THR A 404 9.26 -4.27 -17.46
N ASP A 405 9.78 -4.60 -16.29
CA ASP A 405 8.95 -4.80 -15.09
C ASP A 405 8.30 -3.51 -14.56
N ASN A 406 8.59 -2.36 -15.16
CA ASN A 406 7.83 -1.12 -14.99
C ASN A 406 6.58 -1.10 -15.88
N HIS A 407 5.82 -2.18 -15.92
CA HIS A 407 4.45 -2.16 -16.43
C HIS A 407 3.47 -1.52 -15.44
N ASP A 408 3.82 -0.37 -14.92
CA ASP A 408 2.82 0.62 -14.56
C ASP A 408 2.30 1.19 -15.88
N GLY A 409 1.11 0.77 -16.31
CA GLY A 409 0.42 1.10 -17.55
C GLY A 409 0.43 2.55 -18.03
N GLN A 410 1.59 3.15 -18.15
CA GLN A 410 1.84 4.39 -18.86
C GLN A 410 2.49 4.06 -20.20
N GLN A 411 1.63 3.80 -21.15
CA GLN A 411 1.99 4.04 -22.54
C GLN A 411 2.23 5.54 -22.72
N THR A 412 3.43 5.92 -23.05
CA THR A 412 3.68 7.14 -23.82
C THR A 412 3.37 6.88 -25.27
#